data_2c6d60ef29780c90cb0a881177ba7f01
#
_entry.id   2c6d60ef29780c90cb0a881177ba7f01
#
_cell.length_a   1.000
_cell.length_b   1.000
_cell.length_c   1.000
_cell.angle_alpha   90.00
_cell.angle_beta   90.00
_cell.angle_gamma   90.00
#
_symmetry.space_group_name_H-M   'P 1'
#
loop_
_entity.id
_entity.type
_entity.pdbx_description
1 polymer ?
#
loop_
_entity_poly.entity_id
_entity_poly.type
_entity_poly.pdbx_seq_one_letter_code
_entity_poly.pdbx_strand_id
1 'polypeptide(L)'
;AQVFFPTFEKYNLGILCEQLDIPLKHAHTALADASATATLFLKIQEKIQKLPKELVEYLLKFSDSLIYESRLAIEDAFNQMSDITCRDLMKWQGIFLRKSKKIQKARKLSKNFTHNINLLDLEERKEQDEFAHDVEQALKSQQPSFLQAQTGLGKTYGYLLPALAQTSKQILVTVPTKVLQDQIVANEGQKLEEIFHVSVHSLKSPANYLKLDFFYDSLQQVDDNRLVNRCKMLLLVWLTETESGDLDEIGQRHRYQTYFQQVLHDGKLSKKSLFYGADFWQKGQEKSKRSRVLVTNHAYFLTRLEDDKSIVENRLLIVDEAQKLFLALENLSRKS
;
A
#
# COMPACT_ATOMS: atom_id res chain seq x y z
N ALA A 1 11.84 -11.72 13.46
CA ALA A 1 11.68 -11.14 12.11
C ALA A 1 10.26 -10.66 11.83
N GLN A 2 9.21 -11.48 12.01
CA GLN A 2 7.81 -11.14 11.63
C GLN A 2 7.30 -9.82 12.20
N VAL A 3 7.66 -9.45 13.43
CA VAL A 3 7.26 -8.19 14.06
C VAL A 3 7.95 -6.98 13.42
N PHE A 4 9.24 -7.12 13.09
CA PHE A 4 10.08 -6.00 12.65
C PHE A 4 10.20 -5.82 11.13
N PHE A 5 9.72 -6.81 10.37
CA PHE A 5 9.60 -6.76 8.91
C PHE A 5 8.18 -7.18 8.48
N PRO A 6 7.17 -6.37 8.81
CA PRO A 6 5.76 -6.75 8.70
C PRO A 6 5.27 -6.96 7.26
N THR A 7 5.94 -6.36 6.28
CA THR A 7 5.56 -6.41 4.87
C THR A 7 6.09 -7.64 4.13
N PHE A 8 6.94 -8.45 4.77
CA PHE A 8 7.50 -9.65 4.13
C PHE A 8 6.48 -10.78 4.07
N GLU A 9 6.36 -11.42 2.93
CA GLU A 9 5.41 -12.52 2.72
C GLU A 9 5.92 -13.85 3.31
N LYS A 10 7.24 -14.08 3.32
CA LYS A 10 7.88 -15.31 3.76
C LYS A 10 9.05 -15.01 4.69
N TYR A 11 9.23 -15.90 5.67
CA TYR A 11 10.24 -15.73 6.73
C TYR A 11 11.18 -16.93 6.85
N ASN A 12 11.37 -17.72 5.77
CA ASN A 12 12.48 -18.66 5.73
C ASN A 12 13.82 -17.93 5.53
N LEU A 13 14.90 -18.54 6.00
CA LEU A 13 16.20 -17.88 6.04
C LEU A 13 16.67 -17.39 4.66
N GLY A 14 16.50 -18.19 3.60
CA GLY A 14 16.93 -17.82 2.26
C GLY A 14 16.25 -16.55 1.74
N ILE A 15 14.92 -16.46 1.89
CA ILE A 15 14.16 -15.27 1.46
C ILE A 15 14.48 -14.05 2.33
N LEU A 16 14.64 -14.23 3.65
CA LEU A 16 15.05 -13.13 4.52
C LEU A 16 16.45 -12.61 4.14
N CYS A 17 17.36 -13.50 3.81
CA CYS A 17 18.70 -13.10 3.34
C CYS A 17 18.63 -12.30 2.04
N GLU A 18 17.84 -12.76 1.07
CA GLU A 18 17.62 -12.05 -0.20
C GLU A 18 17.02 -10.64 0.02
N GLN A 19 15.96 -10.53 0.82
CA GLN A 19 15.27 -9.26 1.06
C GLN A 19 16.05 -8.26 1.92
N LEU A 20 16.99 -8.75 2.72
CA LEU A 20 17.83 -7.93 3.62
C LEU A 20 19.28 -7.78 3.14
N ASP A 21 19.57 -8.19 1.90
CA ASP A 21 20.91 -8.17 1.31
C ASP A 21 21.97 -8.88 2.21
N ILE A 22 21.60 -10.02 2.79
CA ILE A 22 22.49 -10.84 3.60
C ILE A 22 23.15 -11.88 2.69
N PRO A 23 24.49 -11.92 2.58
CA PRO A 23 25.18 -12.91 1.76
C PRO A 23 24.91 -14.33 2.27
N LEU A 24 24.34 -15.19 1.44
CA LEU A 24 24.14 -16.62 1.72
C LEU A 24 24.76 -17.45 0.60
N LYS A 25 26.10 -17.62 0.66
CA LYS A 25 26.85 -18.51 -0.25
C LYS A 25 26.79 -19.92 0.27
N HIS A 26 26.55 -20.89 -0.60
CA HIS A 26 26.46 -22.33 -0.23
C HIS A 26 25.35 -22.58 0.82
N ALA A 27 24.12 -22.11 0.55
CA ALA A 27 22.93 -22.44 1.34
C ALA A 27 22.87 -23.96 1.65
N HIS A 28 22.30 -24.28 2.81
CA HIS A 28 22.23 -25.65 3.36
C HIS A 28 23.54 -26.23 3.89
N THR A 29 24.57 -25.41 4.10
CA THR A 29 25.71 -25.80 4.95
C THR A 29 25.51 -25.19 6.34
N ALA A 30 25.83 -25.98 7.39
CA ALA A 30 25.61 -25.54 8.78
C ALA A 30 26.31 -24.21 9.09
N LEU A 31 27.51 -24.00 8.56
CA LEU A 31 28.31 -22.80 8.79
C LEU A 31 27.68 -21.57 8.08
N ALA A 32 27.25 -21.73 6.81
CA ALA A 32 26.65 -20.65 6.06
C ALA A 32 25.30 -20.22 6.67
N ASP A 33 24.49 -21.20 7.06
CA ASP A 33 23.17 -20.94 7.68
C ASP A 33 23.33 -20.30 9.06
N ALA A 34 24.32 -20.74 9.87
CA ALA A 34 24.64 -20.11 11.15
C ALA A 34 25.13 -18.67 11.00
N SER A 35 26.04 -18.41 10.05
CA SER A 35 26.51 -17.04 9.76
C SER A 35 25.41 -16.12 9.29
N ALA A 36 24.56 -16.59 8.37
CA ALA A 36 23.41 -15.83 7.88
C ALA A 36 22.39 -15.54 8.99
N THR A 37 22.14 -16.51 9.88
CA THR A 37 21.24 -16.33 11.03
C THR A 37 21.80 -15.29 12.01
N ALA A 38 23.10 -15.31 12.28
CA ALA A 38 23.75 -14.30 13.12
C ALA A 38 23.64 -12.90 12.50
N THR A 39 23.87 -12.78 11.19
CA THR A 39 23.71 -11.51 10.47
C THR A 39 22.25 -11.03 10.47
N LEU A 40 21.29 -11.93 10.29
CA LEU A 40 19.86 -11.62 10.40
C LEU A 40 19.52 -11.11 11.81
N PHE A 41 20.07 -11.72 12.85
CA PHE A 41 19.86 -11.25 14.22
C PHE A 41 20.38 -9.81 14.41
N LEU A 42 21.56 -9.50 13.90
CA LEU A 42 22.10 -8.12 13.94
C LEU A 42 21.23 -7.13 13.16
N LYS A 43 20.70 -7.52 12.01
CA LYS A 43 19.74 -6.69 11.23
C LYS A 43 18.45 -6.41 12.02
N ILE A 44 17.95 -7.41 12.76
CA ILE A 44 16.80 -7.22 13.65
C ILE A 44 17.14 -6.25 14.77
N GLN A 45 18.29 -6.39 15.41
CA GLN A 45 18.76 -5.47 16.46
C GLN A 45 18.87 -4.04 15.93
N GLU A 46 19.51 -3.86 14.77
CA GLU A 46 19.62 -2.57 14.09
C GLU A 46 18.24 -1.95 13.79
N LYS A 47 17.27 -2.78 13.35
CA LYS A 47 15.91 -2.34 13.09
C LYS A 47 15.21 -1.86 14.35
N ILE A 48 15.37 -2.58 15.47
CA ILE A 48 14.79 -2.18 16.77
C ILE A 48 15.40 -0.87 17.24
N GLN A 49 16.71 -0.70 17.14
CA GLN A 49 17.42 0.51 17.57
C GLN A 49 17.07 1.77 16.76
N LYS A 50 16.52 1.60 15.54
CA LYS A 50 16.01 2.71 14.71
C LYS A 50 14.58 3.14 15.06
N LEU A 51 13.88 2.40 15.90
CA LEU A 51 12.55 2.76 16.38
C LEU A 51 12.62 3.76 17.53
N PRO A 52 11.55 4.56 17.77
CA PRO A 52 11.47 5.35 18.98
C PRO A 52 11.58 4.49 20.24
N LYS A 53 12.37 4.90 21.22
CA LYS A 53 12.59 4.14 22.45
C LYS A 53 11.27 3.85 23.20
N GLU A 54 10.37 4.83 23.27
CA GLU A 54 9.05 4.66 23.86
C GLU A 54 8.20 3.61 23.12
N LEU A 55 8.35 3.47 21.80
CA LEU A 55 7.68 2.43 21.05
C LEU A 55 8.22 1.06 21.43
N VAL A 56 9.54 0.90 21.56
CA VAL A 56 10.15 -0.38 21.94
C VAL A 56 9.75 -0.76 23.36
N GLU A 57 9.70 0.20 24.28
CA GLU A 57 9.16 -0.01 25.64
C GLU A 57 7.70 -0.50 25.58
N TYR A 58 6.90 0.07 24.70
CA TYR A 58 5.51 -0.37 24.52
C TYR A 58 5.42 -1.77 23.90
N LEU A 59 6.32 -2.14 22.97
CA LEU A 59 6.41 -3.51 22.44
C LEU A 59 6.73 -4.53 23.53
N LEU A 60 7.56 -4.18 24.50
CA LEU A 60 7.91 -5.07 25.62
C LEU A 60 6.69 -5.51 26.44
N LYS A 61 5.63 -4.68 26.53
CA LYS A 61 4.36 -5.04 27.15
C LYS A 61 3.72 -6.31 26.56
N PHE A 62 3.88 -6.55 25.26
CA PHE A 62 3.30 -7.68 24.54
C PHE A 62 4.31 -8.80 24.26
N SER A 63 5.58 -8.60 24.58
CA SER A 63 6.68 -9.47 24.16
C SER A 63 6.74 -10.82 24.89
N ASP A 64 6.09 -10.96 26.04
CA ASP A 64 5.95 -12.25 26.74
C ASP A 64 5.22 -13.31 25.91
N SER A 65 4.45 -12.87 24.92
CA SER A 65 3.76 -13.75 23.97
C SER A 65 4.69 -14.32 22.88
N LEU A 66 5.94 -13.84 22.79
CA LEU A 66 6.90 -14.34 21.82
C LEU A 66 7.49 -15.68 22.30
N ILE A 67 7.82 -16.55 21.31
CA ILE A 67 8.43 -17.86 21.57
C ILE A 67 9.97 -17.77 21.55
N TYR A 68 10.62 -18.81 22.07
CA TYR A 68 12.08 -18.97 22.03
C TYR A 68 12.84 -17.78 22.64
N GLU A 69 12.35 -17.26 23.76
CA GLU A 69 13.01 -16.15 24.49
C GLU A 69 13.29 -14.92 23.61
N SER A 70 12.51 -14.74 22.53
CA SER A 70 12.67 -13.60 21.61
C SER A 70 12.48 -12.23 22.29
N ARG A 71 11.84 -12.20 23.47
CA ARG A 71 11.76 -11.03 24.34
C ARG A 71 13.15 -10.50 24.70
N LEU A 72 14.07 -11.38 25.07
CA LEU A 72 15.45 -11.00 25.47
C LEU A 72 16.16 -10.21 24.36
N ALA A 73 15.93 -10.55 23.11
CA ALA A 73 16.49 -9.80 21.98
C ALA A 73 15.96 -8.35 21.91
N ILE A 74 14.71 -8.13 22.30
CA ILE A 74 14.11 -6.78 22.34
C ILE A 74 14.63 -6.02 23.56
N GLU A 75 14.74 -6.67 24.71
CA GLU A 75 15.30 -6.09 25.94
C GLU A 75 16.75 -5.68 25.78
N ASP A 76 17.56 -6.55 25.15
CA ASP A 76 18.97 -6.24 24.86
C ASP A 76 19.09 -5.02 23.94
N ALA A 77 18.33 -4.97 22.84
CA ALA A 77 18.29 -3.80 21.99
C ALA A 77 17.85 -2.54 22.75
N PHE A 78 16.79 -2.63 23.56
CA PHE A 78 16.24 -1.52 24.34
C PHE A 78 17.27 -0.94 25.31
N ASN A 79 18.02 -1.80 25.99
CA ASN A 79 19.06 -1.38 26.94
C ASN A 79 20.24 -0.65 26.27
N GLN A 80 20.45 -0.90 24.99
CA GLN A 80 21.52 -0.25 24.20
C GLN A 80 21.01 1.01 23.46
N MET A 81 19.70 1.32 23.51
CA MET A 81 19.12 2.47 22.82
C MET A 81 19.43 3.78 23.53
N SER A 82 19.85 4.77 22.76
CA SER A 82 19.78 6.19 23.13
C SER A 82 18.48 6.81 22.62
N ASP A 83 18.09 7.94 23.20
CA ASP A 83 16.92 8.68 22.72
C ASP A 83 17.19 9.25 21.33
N ILE A 84 16.46 8.77 20.35
CA ILE A 84 16.57 9.19 18.96
C ILE A 84 15.32 10.00 18.58
N THR A 85 15.55 11.18 18.02
CA THR A 85 14.45 11.96 17.43
C THR A 85 14.13 11.46 16.04
N CYS A 86 13.04 10.72 15.90
CA CYS A 86 12.54 10.22 14.60
C CYS A 86 11.77 11.35 13.89
N ARG A 87 12.44 12.14 13.05
CA ARG A 87 11.85 13.32 12.37
C ARG A 87 10.70 12.95 11.42
N ASP A 88 10.69 11.74 10.88
CA ASP A 88 9.69 11.25 9.93
C ASP A 88 8.44 10.66 10.60
N LEU A 89 8.43 10.60 11.92
CA LEU A 89 7.31 10.10 12.70
C LEU A 89 6.59 11.22 13.43
N MET A 90 5.31 11.01 13.68
CA MET A 90 4.50 11.78 14.60
C MET A 90 3.93 10.86 15.68
N LYS A 91 3.86 11.34 16.90
CA LYS A 91 3.22 10.64 18.01
C LYS A 91 1.78 11.11 18.13
N TRP A 92 0.85 10.16 18.11
CA TRP A 92 -0.58 10.43 18.25
C TRP A 92 -1.18 9.49 19.30
N GLN A 93 -1.63 10.02 20.42
CA GLN A 93 -2.15 9.21 21.56
C GLN A 93 -1.22 8.05 21.99
N GLY A 94 0.09 8.26 21.95
CA GLY A 94 1.08 7.22 22.27
C GLY A 94 1.46 6.29 21.11
N ILE A 95 0.75 6.33 19.98
CA ILE A 95 1.09 5.56 18.77
C ILE A 95 1.98 6.40 17.85
N PHE A 96 3.02 5.80 17.30
CA PHE A 96 3.91 6.44 16.34
C PHE A 96 3.43 6.14 14.92
N LEU A 97 3.18 7.20 14.15
CA LEU A 97 2.68 7.14 12.78
C LEU A 97 3.69 7.80 11.84
N ARG A 98 3.88 7.21 10.65
CA ARG A 98 4.69 7.83 9.61
C ARG A 98 4.03 9.10 9.08
N LYS A 99 4.81 10.17 8.92
CA LYS A 99 4.36 11.40 8.28
C LYS A 99 4.19 11.17 6.78
N SER A 100 3.09 11.63 6.22
CA SER A 100 2.90 11.60 4.76
C SER A 100 3.87 12.54 4.06
N LYS A 101 4.39 12.13 2.91
CA LYS A 101 5.19 13.01 2.03
C LYS A 101 4.35 14.15 1.49
N LYS A 102 4.99 15.30 1.26
CA LYS A 102 4.31 16.44 0.62
C LYS A 102 4.08 16.14 -0.85
N ILE A 103 2.85 16.37 -1.31
CA ILE A 103 2.49 16.26 -2.72
C ILE A 103 3.16 17.43 -3.46
N GLN A 104 3.91 17.10 -4.51
CA GLN A 104 4.52 18.09 -5.40
C GLN A 104 3.52 18.51 -6.48
N LYS A 105 3.72 19.69 -7.08
CA LYS A 105 2.87 20.15 -8.18
C LYS A 105 3.19 19.35 -9.44
N ALA A 106 2.16 18.77 -10.06
CA ALA A 106 2.29 17.98 -11.28
C ALA A 106 2.96 18.80 -12.41
N ARG A 107 3.89 18.16 -13.13
CA ARG A 107 4.47 18.69 -14.36
C ARG A 107 3.49 18.44 -15.52
N LYS A 108 3.52 19.31 -16.52
CA LYS A 108 2.72 19.12 -17.72
C LYS A 108 3.38 18.05 -18.60
N LEU A 109 2.64 17.01 -18.96
CA LEU A 109 3.09 15.99 -19.88
C LEU A 109 3.12 16.55 -21.32
N SER A 110 4.03 16.03 -22.11
CA SER A 110 4.05 16.27 -23.58
C SER A 110 2.83 15.63 -24.23
N LYS A 111 2.35 16.20 -25.32
CA LYS A 111 1.38 15.55 -26.20
C LYS A 111 1.98 14.42 -27.03
N ASN A 112 3.31 14.37 -27.14
CA ASN A 112 4.03 13.31 -27.83
C ASN A 112 4.20 12.10 -26.87
N PHE A 113 3.56 10.99 -27.20
CA PHE A 113 3.58 9.76 -26.39
C PHE A 113 5.01 9.21 -26.26
N THR A 114 5.73 9.07 -27.37
CA THR A 114 7.11 8.55 -27.41
C THR A 114 8.05 9.37 -26.56
N HIS A 115 7.92 10.71 -26.57
CA HIS A 115 8.70 11.58 -25.70
C HIS A 115 8.47 11.27 -24.21
N ASN A 116 7.23 11.04 -23.81
CA ASN A 116 6.92 10.70 -22.41
C ASN A 116 7.45 9.30 -22.02
N ILE A 117 7.39 8.32 -22.93
CA ILE A 117 7.95 6.98 -22.73
C ILE A 117 9.47 7.06 -22.49
N ASN A 118 10.18 7.88 -23.30
CA ASN A 118 11.61 8.08 -23.15
C ASN A 118 11.98 8.75 -21.81
N LEU A 119 11.17 9.71 -21.32
CA LEU A 119 11.37 10.31 -20.01
C LEU A 119 11.18 9.30 -18.86
N LEU A 120 10.37 8.26 -19.06
CA LEU A 120 10.17 7.17 -18.09
C LEU A 120 11.25 6.09 -18.18
N ASP A 121 12.25 6.25 -19.06
CA ASP A 121 13.30 5.27 -19.33
C ASP A 121 12.72 3.90 -19.71
N LEU A 122 11.72 3.91 -20.59
CA LEU A 122 11.05 2.73 -21.11
C LEU A 122 11.34 2.55 -22.59
N GLU A 123 11.33 1.29 -23.02
CA GLU A 123 11.54 0.92 -24.41
C GLU A 123 10.35 1.36 -25.29
N GLU A 124 10.65 1.97 -26.43
CA GLU A 124 9.66 2.31 -27.47
C GLU A 124 9.15 1.04 -28.15
N ARG A 125 7.82 0.93 -28.25
CA ARG A 125 7.15 -0.18 -28.92
C ARG A 125 6.08 0.36 -29.85
N LYS A 126 6.20 -0.01 -31.12
CA LYS A 126 5.32 0.50 -32.18
C LYS A 126 3.84 0.23 -31.90
N GLU A 127 3.53 -0.97 -31.45
CA GLU A 127 2.15 -1.37 -31.15
C GLU A 127 1.57 -0.59 -29.95
N GLN A 128 2.43 -0.19 -29.00
CA GLN A 128 2.02 0.65 -27.87
C GLN A 128 1.76 2.10 -28.31
N ASP A 129 2.56 2.62 -29.24
CA ASP A 129 2.37 3.95 -29.82
C ASP A 129 1.06 4.02 -30.64
N GLU A 130 0.80 2.99 -31.47
CA GLU A 130 -0.45 2.86 -32.21
C GLU A 130 -1.67 2.82 -31.27
N PHE A 131 -1.60 2.03 -30.20
CA PHE A 131 -2.66 1.98 -29.18
C PHE A 131 -2.85 3.32 -28.48
N ALA A 132 -1.78 4.01 -28.12
CA ALA A 132 -1.84 5.35 -27.51
C ALA A 132 -2.49 6.37 -28.45
N HIS A 133 -2.21 6.27 -29.75
CA HIS A 133 -2.85 7.10 -30.78
C HIS A 133 -4.38 6.83 -30.85
N ASP A 134 -4.80 5.55 -30.80
CA ASP A 134 -6.22 5.19 -30.78
C ASP A 134 -6.91 5.76 -29.54
N VAL A 135 -6.26 5.70 -28.37
CA VAL A 135 -6.75 6.34 -27.14
C VAL A 135 -6.90 7.84 -27.31
N GLU A 136 -5.94 8.52 -27.95
CA GLU A 136 -6.05 9.96 -28.24
C GLU A 136 -7.25 10.30 -29.13
N GLN A 137 -7.52 9.50 -30.15
CA GLN A 137 -8.68 9.69 -31.03
C GLN A 137 -10.00 9.47 -30.26
N ALA A 138 -10.05 8.42 -29.44
CA ALA A 138 -11.19 8.16 -28.56
C ALA A 138 -11.48 9.34 -27.61
N LEU A 139 -10.44 9.91 -26.99
CA LEU A 139 -10.57 11.08 -26.11
C LEU A 139 -11.08 12.32 -26.85
N LYS A 140 -10.64 12.54 -28.09
CA LYS A 140 -11.10 13.65 -28.93
C LYS A 140 -12.56 13.51 -29.36
N SER A 141 -13.03 12.28 -29.57
CA SER A 141 -14.42 12.01 -29.96
C SER A 141 -15.46 12.34 -28.89
N GLN A 142 -15.03 12.37 -27.62
CA GLN A 142 -15.88 12.53 -26.42
C GLN A 142 -17.02 11.51 -26.34
N GLN A 143 -16.89 10.36 -26.98
CA GLN A 143 -17.86 9.28 -26.98
C GLN A 143 -17.28 8.06 -26.26
N PRO A 144 -18.12 7.22 -25.63
CA PRO A 144 -17.67 5.93 -25.14
C PRO A 144 -17.03 5.12 -26.26
N SER A 145 -15.81 4.64 -26.02
CA SER A 145 -15.02 3.93 -27.02
C SER A 145 -14.51 2.63 -26.44
N PHE A 146 -14.47 1.58 -27.26
CA PHE A 146 -13.92 0.28 -26.93
C PHE A 146 -12.65 0.05 -27.73
N LEU A 147 -11.54 -0.14 -27.02
CA LEU A 147 -10.23 -0.37 -27.63
C LEU A 147 -9.73 -1.76 -27.24
N GLN A 148 -9.22 -2.48 -28.22
CA GLN A 148 -8.64 -3.81 -28.01
C GLN A 148 -7.12 -3.74 -28.14
N ALA A 149 -6.41 -4.31 -27.17
CA ALA A 149 -4.96 -4.39 -27.16
C ALA A 149 -4.49 -5.75 -26.67
N GLN A 150 -3.40 -6.25 -27.22
CA GLN A 150 -2.80 -7.53 -26.83
C GLN A 150 -2.25 -7.47 -25.40
N THR A 151 -2.17 -8.62 -24.74
CA THR A 151 -1.50 -8.76 -23.44
C THR A 151 -0.02 -8.48 -23.57
N GLY A 152 0.57 -7.79 -22.57
CA GLY A 152 2.01 -7.46 -22.59
C GLY A 152 2.38 -6.21 -23.39
N LEU A 153 1.42 -5.56 -24.04
CA LEU A 153 1.63 -4.34 -24.81
C LEU A 153 2.10 -3.13 -23.97
N GLY A 154 1.93 -3.17 -22.65
CA GLY A 154 2.13 -1.96 -21.82
C GLY A 154 0.91 -1.03 -21.84
N LYS A 155 -0.29 -1.60 -21.89
CA LYS A 155 -1.59 -0.87 -21.99
C LYS A 155 -1.71 0.27 -20.97
N THR A 156 -1.22 0.07 -19.75
CA THR A 156 -1.37 1.04 -18.66
C THR A 156 -0.78 2.40 -19.04
N TYR A 157 0.46 2.45 -19.49
CA TYR A 157 1.04 3.69 -20.01
C TYR A 157 0.37 4.13 -21.31
N GLY A 158 -0.01 3.17 -22.17
CA GLY A 158 -0.69 3.43 -23.42
C GLY A 158 -2.01 4.20 -23.28
N TYR A 159 -2.72 4.03 -22.18
CA TYR A 159 -3.93 4.84 -21.93
C TYR A 159 -3.70 5.99 -20.91
N LEU A 160 -2.82 5.85 -19.93
CA LEU A 160 -2.60 6.90 -18.92
C LEU A 160 -1.89 8.12 -19.49
N LEU A 161 -0.83 7.94 -20.28
CA LEU A 161 -0.05 9.07 -20.80
C LEU A 161 -0.87 9.96 -21.75
N PRO A 162 -1.61 9.43 -22.76
CA PRO A 162 -2.49 10.24 -23.57
C PRO A 162 -3.59 10.92 -22.76
N ALA A 163 -4.20 10.20 -21.81
CA ALA A 163 -5.24 10.76 -20.95
C ALA A 163 -4.72 11.92 -20.11
N LEU A 164 -3.54 11.79 -19.50
CA LEU A 164 -2.90 12.83 -18.71
C LEU A 164 -2.51 14.06 -19.54
N ALA A 165 -2.13 13.85 -20.81
CA ALA A 165 -1.74 14.92 -21.72
C ALA A 165 -2.95 15.66 -22.31
N GLN A 166 -4.09 14.99 -22.53
CA GLN A 166 -5.25 15.51 -23.25
C GLN A 166 -6.34 16.12 -22.35
N THR A 167 -6.49 15.65 -21.12
CA THR A 167 -7.54 16.17 -20.21
C THR A 167 -6.97 16.74 -18.93
N SER A 168 -7.63 17.76 -18.38
CA SER A 168 -7.39 18.27 -17.03
C SER A 168 -8.29 17.59 -15.98
N LYS A 169 -9.27 16.79 -16.41
CA LYS A 169 -10.16 16.05 -15.50
C LYS A 169 -9.37 15.00 -14.71
N GLN A 170 -9.84 14.69 -13.52
CA GLN A 170 -9.36 13.54 -12.77
C GLN A 170 -9.63 12.26 -13.56
N ILE A 171 -8.65 11.35 -13.61
CA ILE A 171 -8.78 10.07 -14.29
C ILE A 171 -9.13 9.00 -13.25
N LEU A 172 -10.21 8.26 -13.49
CA LEU A 172 -10.60 7.10 -12.69
C LEU A 172 -10.37 5.84 -13.52
N VAL A 173 -9.44 5.00 -13.06
CA VAL A 173 -9.15 3.70 -13.67
C VAL A 173 -9.76 2.61 -12.81
N THR A 174 -10.57 1.75 -13.41
CA THR A 174 -11.06 0.54 -12.74
C THR A 174 -10.47 -0.70 -13.38
N VAL A 175 -10.00 -1.63 -12.54
CA VAL A 175 -9.27 -2.84 -12.94
C VAL A 175 -9.91 -4.10 -12.32
N PRO A 176 -9.65 -5.31 -12.85
CA PRO A 176 -10.34 -6.52 -12.39
C PRO A 176 -10.12 -6.88 -10.92
N THR A 177 -8.90 -6.71 -10.42
CA THR A 177 -8.49 -7.24 -9.11
C THR A 177 -7.74 -6.21 -8.27
N LYS A 178 -7.75 -6.41 -6.95
CA LYS A 178 -6.95 -5.61 -6.03
C LYS A 178 -5.44 -5.74 -6.31
N VAL A 179 -4.99 -6.94 -6.68
CA VAL A 179 -3.58 -7.20 -7.01
C VAL A 179 -3.12 -6.31 -8.17
N LEU A 180 -3.92 -6.26 -9.25
CA LEU A 180 -3.61 -5.39 -10.38
C LEU A 180 -3.71 -3.90 -10.02
N GLN A 181 -4.68 -3.53 -9.18
CA GLN A 181 -4.80 -2.18 -8.64
C GLN A 181 -3.52 -1.76 -7.91
N ASP A 182 -3.00 -2.62 -7.01
CA ASP A 182 -1.79 -2.35 -6.24
C ASP A 182 -0.54 -2.33 -7.12
N GLN A 183 -0.46 -3.22 -8.11
CA GLN A 183 0.64 -3.24 -9.09
C GLN A 183 0.70 -1.93 -9.89
N ILE A 184 -0.43 -1.44 -10.41
CA ILE A 184 -0.46 -0.18 -11.15
C ILE A 184 -0.01 1.01 -10.28
N VAL A 185 -0.47 1.07 -9.04
CA VAL A 185 -0.08 2.17 -8.13
C VAL A 185 1.39 2.08 -7.75
N ALA A 186 1.90 0.88 -7.44
CA ALA A 186 3.28 0.66 -7.01
C ALA A 186 4.31 0.80 -8.14
N ASN A 187 3.95 0.43 -9.38
CA ASN A 187 4.87 0.45 -10.51
C ASN A 187 4.66 1.71 -11.37
N GLU A 188 3.58 1.72 -12.17
CA GLU A 188 3.32 2.84 -13.10
C GLU A 188 3.05 4.14 -12.34
N GLY A 189 2.27 4.07 -11.27
CA GLY A 189 1.94 5.21 -10.42
C GLY A 189 3.16 5.84 -9.79
N GLN A 190 4.06 5.03 -9.24
CA GLN A 190 5.29 5.53 -8.64
C GLN A 190 6.18 6.23 -9.67
N LYS A 191 6.38 5.66 -10.87
CA LYS A 191 7.15 6.30 -11.94
C LYS A 191 6.51 7.62 -12.42
N LEU A 192 5.18 7.65 -12.56
CA LEU A 192 4.46 8.88 -12.92
C LEU A 192 4.62 9.97 -11.85
N GLU A 193 4.64 9.59 -10.57
CA GLU A 193 4.86 10.53 -9.47
C GLU A 193 6.30 11.04 -9.43
N GLU A 194 7.29 10.17 -9.62
CA GLU A 194 8.71 10.52 -9.60
C GLU A 194 9.09 11.46 -10.75
N ILE A 195 8.65 11.17 -11.97
CA ILE A 195 9.07 11.86 -13.18
C ILE A 195 8.17 13.07 -13.48
N PHE A 196 6.86 12.91 -13.40
CA PHE A 196 5.89 13.93 -13.78
C PHE A 196 5.19 14.58 -12.59
N HIS A 197 5.47 14.14 -11.36
CA HIS A 197 4.78 14.57 -10.13
C HIS A 197 3.25 14.38 -10.22
N VAL A 198 2.81 13.39 -11.00
CA VAL A 198 1.40 13.02 -11.13
C VAL A 198 1.00 12.17 -9.93
N SER A 199 0.10 12.69 -9.11
CA SER A 199 -0.41 11.95 -7.96
C SER A 199 -1.32 10.82 -8.40
N VAL A 200 -0.96 9.59 -8.04
CA VAL A 200 -1.74 8.37 -8.28
C VAL A 200 -2.17 7.80 -6.94
N HIS A 201 -3.45 7.54 -6.75
CA HIS A 201 -3.99 7.05 -5.49
C HIS A 201 -4.85 5.80 -5.68
N SER A 202 -4.67 4.83 -4.79
CA SER A 202 -5.47 3.61 -4.72
C SER A 202 -6.75 3.87 -3.93
N LEU A 203 -7.91 3.71 -4.56
CA LEU A 203 -9.21 3.86 -3.91
C LEU A 203 -9.74 2.48 -3.50
N LYS A 204 -9.68 2.18 -2.21
CA LYS A 204 -10.10 0.90 -1.61
C LYS A 204 -11.24 1.08 -0.62
N SER A 205 -11.93 -0.01 -0.31
CA SER A 205 -12.98 -0.02 0.71
C SER A 205 -12.42 0.26 2.11
N PRO A 206 -13.23 0.80 3.04
CA PRO A 206 -12.76 1.06 4.40
C PRO A 206 -12.21 -0.21 5.08
N ALA A 207 -12.75 -1.37 4.82
CA ALA A 207 -12.29 -2.66 5.36
C ALA A 207 -10.85 -3.07 4.93
N ASN A 208 -10.17 -2.29 4.08
CA ASN A 208 -8.75 -2.47 3.82
C ASN A 208 -7.86 -1.69 4.78
N TYR A 209 -8.41 -0.78 5.56
CA TYR A 209 -7.65 0.12 6.43
C TYR A 209 -7.78 -0.25 7.89
N LEU A 210 -6.71 0.01 8.64
CA LEU A 210 -6.71 -0.08 10.10
C LEU A 210 -7.52 1.09 10.68
N LYS A 211 -8.49 0.80 11.57
CA LYS A 211 -9.17 1.82 12.36
C LYS A 211 -8.39 2.06 13.64
N LEU A 212 -7.75 3.22 13.72
CA LEU A 212 -6.85 3.55 14.83
C LEU A 212 -7.54 3.56 16.20
N ASP A 213 -8.80 3.98 16.29
CA ASP A 213 -9.57 3.92 17.54
C ASP A 213 -9.70 2.47 18.05
N PHE A 214 -10.11 1.54 17.18
CA PHE A 214 -10.28 0.14 17.55
C PHE A 214 -8.95 -0.52 17.91
N PHE A 215 -7.91 -0.18 17.16
CA PHE A 215 -6.58 -0.66 17.45
C PHE A 215 -6.06 -0.13 18.79
N TYR A 216 -6.21 1.16 19.04
CA TYR A 216 -5.82 1.79 20.31
C TYR A 216 -6.54 1.16 21.51
N ASP A 217 -7.84 0.92 21.41
CA ASP A 217 -8.61 0.25 22.46
C ASP A 217 -8.09 -1.17 22.71
N SER A 218 -7.75 -1.89 21.67
CA SER A 218 -7.19 -3.25 21.77
C SER A 218 -5.82 -3.29 22.45
N LEU A 219 -5.05 -2.19 22.40
CA LEU A 219 -3.72 -2.08 23.01
C LEU A 219 -3.78 -1.90 24.55
N GLN A 220 -4.94 -1.58 25.11
CA GLN A 220 -5.07 -1.34 26.55
C GLN A 220 -4.82 -2.60 27.38
N GLN A 221 -5.05 -3.78 26.79
CA GLN A 221 -4.87 -5.08 27.44
C GLN A 221 -3.94 -6.00 26.65
N VAL A 222 -3.20 -6.83 27.38
CA VAL A 222 -2.51 -7.98 26.79
C VAL A 222 -3.54 -9.07 26.59
N ASP A 223 -3.57 -9.67 25.40
CA ASP A 223 -4.50 -10.73 25.05
C ASP A 223 -3.98 -12.09 25.52
N ASP A 224 -4.87 -13.02 25.84
CA ASP A 224 -4.49 -14.40 26.16
C ASP A 224 -3.96 -15.14 24.91
N ASN A 225 -4.36 -14.70 23.73
CA ASN A 225 -3.90 -15.26 22.47
C ASN A 225 -2.56 -14.63 22.03
N ARG A 226 -1.52 -15.44 22.05
CA ARG A 226 -0.17 -15.04 21.62
C ARG A 226 -0.09 -14.47 20.20
N LEU A 227 -0.92 -14.97 19.28
CA LEU A 227 -0.97 -14.45 17.91
C LEU A 227 -1.51 -13.02 17.85
N VAL A 228 -2.50 -12.70 18.69
CA VAL A 228 -3.07 -11.35 18.81
C VAL A 228 -2.00 -10.37 19.30
N ASN A 229 -1.29 -10.70 20.38
CA ASN A 229 -0.23 -9.85 20.91
C ASN A 229 0.90 -9.64 19.90
N ARG A 230 1.30 -10.71 19.18
CA ARG A 230 2.28 -10.59 18.10
C ARG A 230 1.79 -9.67 16.97
N CYS A 231 0.51 -9.76 16.61
CA CYS A 231 -0.09 -8.88 15.63
C CYS A 231 -0.12 -7.42 16.11
N LYS A 232 -0.44 -7.17 17.38
CA LYS A 232 -0.36 -5.82 17.98
C LYS A 232 1.04 -5.24 17.86
N MET A 233 2.08 -6.02 18.19
CA MET A 233 3.48 -5.60 18.02
C MET A 233 3.83 -5.32 16.55
N LEU A 234 3.44 -6.21 15.65
CA LEU A 234 3.64 -6.06 14.21
C LEU A 234 2.99 -4.78 13.68
N LEU A 235 1.74 -4.50 14.05
CA LEU A 235 1.03 -3.30 13.64
C LEU A 235 1.67 -2.03 14.20
N LEU A 236 2.14 -2.03 15.44
CA LEU A 236 2.85 -0.90 16.04
C LEU A 236 4.12 -0.56 15.25
N VAL A 237 4.88 -1.56 14.80
CA VAL A 237 6.06 -1.35 13.97
C VAL A 237 5.66 -0.90 12.56
N TRP A 238 4.69 -1.57 11.94
CA TRP A 238 4.20 -1.24 10.60
C TRP A 238 3.67 0.20 10.50
N LEU A 239 3.03 0.72 11.53
CA LEU A 239 2.53 2.11 11.57
C LEU A 239 3.66 3.16 11.47
N THR A 240 4.90 2.78 11.80
CA THR A 240 6.08 3.64 11.57
C THR A 240 6.57 3.62 10.13
N GLU A 241 6.08 2.71 9.30
CA GLU A 241 6.53 2.49 7.93
C GLU A 241 5.46 2.85 6.89
N THR A 242 4.19 2.55 7.18
CA THR A 242 3.10 2.79 6.24
C THR A 242 2.73 4.26 6.12
N GLU A 243 2.52 4.71 4.89
CA GLU A 243 1.92 6.02 4.59
C GLU A 243 0.44 5.91 4.26
N SER A 244 -0.03 4.73 3.86
CA SER A 244 -1.39 4.48 3.40
C SER A 244 -2.31 3.95 4.48
N GLY A 245 -1.78 3.17 5.43
CA GLY A 245 -2.55 2.41 6.40
C GLY A 245 -3.33 1.23 5.80
N ASP A 246 -2.98 0.82 4.58
CA ASP A 246 -3.59 -0.30 3.87
C ASP A 246 -3.05 -1.64 4.40
N LEU A 247 -3.90 -2.41 5.01
CA LEU A 247 -3.56 -3.71 5.59
C LEU A 247 -3.14 -4.77 4.56
N ASP A 248 -3.37 -4.52 3.25
CA ASP A 248 -2.87 -5.40 2.19
C ASP A 248 -1.33 -5.29 2.05
N GLU A 249 -0.67 -4.27 2.63
CA GLU A 249 0.79 -4.17 2.75
C GLU A 249 1.41 -5.24 3.67
N ILE A 250 0.60 -5.86 4.55
CA ILE A 250 1.07 -6.85 5.51
C ILE A 250 1.15 -8.22 4.86
N GLY A 251 2.39 -8.74 4.70
CA GLY A 251 2.65 -9.94 3.91
C GLY A 251 1.98 -11.23 4.40
N GLN A 252 1.78 -11.40 5.71
CA GLN A 252 1.12 -12.57 6.28
C GLN A 252 -0.24 -12.23 6.94
N ARG A 253 -0.97 -11.31 6.36
CA ARG A 253 -2.29 -10.86 6.87
C ARG A 253 -3.23 -12.02 7.20
N HIS A 254 -3.25 -13.07 6.40
CA HIS A 254 -4.13 -14.22 6.59
C HIS A 254 -3.95 -14.93 7.95
N ARG A 255 -2.75 -14.89 8.53
CA ARG A 255 -2.46 -15.50 9.85
C ARG A 255 -3.16 -14.81 11.01
N TYR A 256 -3.53 -13.54 10.84
CA TYR A 256 -4.12 -12.69 11.85
C TYR A 256 -5.57 -12.30 11.54
N GLN A 257 -6.23 -13.04 10.64
CA GLN A 257 -7.54 -12.68 10.10
C GLN A 257 -8.59 -12.42 11.18
N THR A 258 -8.63 -13.25 12.23
CA THR A 258 -9.60 -13.09 13.33
C THR A 258 -9.39 -11.78 14.09
N TYR A 259 -8.14 -11.40 14.34
CA TYR A 259 -7.85 -10.14 15.01
C TYR A 259 -8.07 -8.94 14.09
N PHE A 260 -7.72 -9.04 12.82
CA PHE A 260 -7.98 -7.95 11.87
C PHE A 260 -9.47 -7.60 11.79
N GLN A 261 -10.37 -8.59 11.86
CA GLN A 261 -11.81 -8.33 11.89
C GLN A 261 -12.24 -7.35 13.00
N GLN A 262 -11.49 -7.30 14.11
CA GLN A 262 -11.78 -6.42 15.25
C GLN A 262 -11.24 -4.99 15.04
N VAL A 263 -10.24 -4.81 14.19
CA VAL A 263 -9.56 -3.52 14.01
C VAL A 263 -9.70 -2.94 12.60
N LEU A 264 -10.49 -3.59 11.73
CA LEU A 264 -10.83 -3.05 10.40
C LEU A 264 -11.65 -1.77 10.51
N HIS A 265 -11.42 -0.86 9.57
CA HIS A 265 -12.20 0.36 9.46
C HIS A 265 -13.62 0.05 8.97
N ASP A 266 -14.63 0.57 9.67
CA ASP A 266 -16.06 0.35 9.40
C ASP A 266 -16.70 1.43 8.49
N GLY A 267 -15.88 2.32 7.90
CA GLY A 267 -16.35 3.42 7.08
C GLY A 267 -16.98 4.58 7.85
N LYS A 268 -16.98 4.51 9.20
CA LYS A 268 -17.53 5.56 10.06
C LYS A 268 -16.42 6.23 10.85
N LEU A 269 -16.38 7.55 10.81
CA LEU A 269 -15.45 8.34 11.61
C LEU A 269 -16.19 9.48 12.31
N SER A 270 -16.16 9.45 13.63
CA SER A 270 -16.69 10.54 14.44
C SER A 270 -15.68 11.68 14.53
N LYS A 271 -16.14 12.93 14.43
CA LYS A 271 -15.31 14.11 14.76
C LYS A 271 -14.82 14.12 16.20
N LYS A 272 -15.43 13.32 17.08
CA LYS A 272 -15.02 13.14 18.48
C LYS A 272 -13.95 12.07 18.64
N SER A 273 -13.59 11.31 17.60
CA SER A 273 -12.52 10.32 17.63
C SER A 273 -11.20 10.96 18.04
N LEU A 274 -10.44 10.32 18.91
CA LEU A 274 -9.10 10.72 19.29
C LEU A 274 -8.14 10.72 18.08
N PHE A 275 -8.46 9.95 17.03
CA PHE A 275 -7.65 9.77 15.83
C PHE A 275 -8.23 10.47 14.59
N TYR A 276 -9.24 11.34 14.74
CA TYR A 276 -9.91 11.98 13.60
C TYR A 276 -8.94 12.58 12.56
N GLY A 277 -7.90 13.28 13.00
CA GLY A 277 -6.89 13.87 12.09
C GLY A 277 -5.78 12.91 11.65
N ALA A 278 -5.71 11.71 12.22
CA ALA A 278 -4.69 10.70 11.92
C ALA A 278 -5.23 9.51 11.12
N ASP A 279 -6.55 9.33 11.07
CA ASP A 279 -7.21 8.21 10.43
C ASP A 279 -6.82 8.03 8.96
N PHE A 280 -6.40 6.80 8.60
CA PHE A 280 -5.88 6.50 7.27
C PHE A 280 -6.95 6.51 6.20
N TRP A 281 -8.14 5.96 6.50
CA TRP A 281 -9.23 5.94 5.53
C TRP A 281 -9.72 7.35 5.21
N GLN A 282 -9.87 8.21 6.22
CA GLN A 282 -10.22 9.62 6.00
C GLN A 282 -9.17 10.33 5.14
N LYS A 283 -7.88 10.17 5.48
CA LYS A 283 -6.78 10.73 4.68
C LYS A 283 -6.81 10.21 3.25
N GLY A 284 -7.12 8.93 3.07
CA GLY A 284 -7.30 8.32 1.75
C GLY A 284 -8.45 8.97 0.96
N GLN A 285 -9.60 9.23 1.61
CA GLN A 285 -10.72 9.94 0.97
C GLN A 285 -10.34 11.38 0.59
N GLU A 286 -9.60 12.08 1.42
CA GLU A 286 -9.10 13.44 1.10
C GLU A 286 -8.06 13.42 -0.04
N LYS A 287 -7.13 12.46 -0.03
CA LYS A 287 -6.18 12.26 -1.13
C LYS A 287 -6.90 11.93 -2.45
N SER A 288 -7.93 11.09 -2.41
CA SER A 288 -8.69 10.72 -3.61
C SER A 288 -9.32 11.91 -4.31
N LYS A 289 -9.78 12.92 -3.56
CA LYS A 289 -10.34 14.16 -4.12
C LYS A 289 -9.31 15.04 -4.84
N ARG A 290 -8.04 14.94 -4.45
CA ARG A 290 -6.94 15.78 -4.96
C ARG A 290 -6.02 15.07 -5.94
N SER A 291 -6.05 13.76 -5.99
CA SER A 291 -5.19 12.98 -6.86
C SER A 291 -5.56 13.15 -8.33
N ARG A 292 -4.57 13.12 -9.20
CA ARG A 292 -4.77 13.25 -10.63
C ARG A 292 -5.31 11.96 -11.26
N VAL A 293 -4.86 10.81 -10.74
CA VAL A 293 -5.30 9.48 -11.13
C VAL A 293 -5.79 8.72 -9.90
N LEU A 294 -6.97 8.13 -10.02
CA LEU A 294 -7.51 7.18 -9.06
C LEU A 294 -7.53 5.80 -9.70
N VAL A 295 -7.08 4.78 -8.96
CA VAL A 295 -7.16 3.38 -9.38
C VAL A 295 -8.02 2.63 -8.39
N THR A 296 -8.98 1.87 -8.87
CA THR A 296 -9.87 1.04 -8.05
C THR A 296 -10.12 -0.31 -8.72
N ASN A 297 -10.62 -1.29 -7.98
CA ASN A 297 -11.05 -2.55 -8.61
C ASN A 297 -12.54 -2.52 -8.99
N HIS A 298 -12.92 -3.35 -9.96
CA HIS A 298 -14.29 -3.38 -10.50
C HIS A 298 -15.36 -3.58 -9.43
N ALA A 299 -15.13 -4.49 -8.48
CA ALA A 299 -16.11 -4.77 -7.44
C ALA A 299 -16.36 -3.55 -6.55
N TYR A 300 -15.29 -2.90 -6.08
CA TYR A 300 -15.44 -1.70 -5.25
C TYR A 300 -15.98 -0.51 -6.05
N PHE A 301 -15.57 -0.36 -7.32
CA PHE A 301 -16.12 0.66 -8.22
C PHE A 301 -17.64 0.54 -8.34
N LEU A 302 -18.15 -0.67 -8.60
CA LEU A 302 -19.59 -0.92 -8.73
C LEU A 302 -20.34 -0.66 -7.41
N THR A 303 -19.82 -1.12 -6.28
CA THR A 303 -20.40 -0.81 -4.96
C THR A 303 -20.48 0.70 -4.73
N ARG A 304 -19.41 1.44 -5.04
CA ARG A 304 -19.39 2.89 -4.88
C ARG A 304 -20.35 3.61 -5.85
N LEU A 305 -20.53 3.07 -7.05
CA LEU A 305 -21.43 3.63 -8.05
C LEU A 305 -22.90 3.46 -7.66
N GLU A 306 -23.25 2.35 -6.97
CA GLU A 306 -24.57 2.15 -6.38
C GLU A 306 -24.85 3.14 -5.25
N ASP A 307 -23.87 3.34 -4.35
CA ASP A 307 -24.00 4.23 -3.20
C ASP A 307 -24.00 5.71 -3.60
N ASP A 308 -23.15 6.08 -4.53
CA ASP A 308 -22.89 7.48 -4.90
C ASP A 308 -22.40 7.62 -6.33
N LYS A 309 -23.31 8.02 -7.21
CA LYS A 309 -23.01 8.23 -8.65
C LYS A 309 -21.99 9.35 -8.90
N SER A 310 -21.71 10.20 -7.93
CA SER A 310 -20.71 11.26 -8.06
C SER A 310 -19.29 10.75 -8.27
N ILE A 311 -19.05 9.44 -8.05
CA ILE A 311 -17.75 8.82 -8.30
C ILE A 311 -17.28 8.96 -9.75
N VAL A 312 -18.19 9.09 -10.71
CA VAL A 312 -17.88 9.28 -12.14
C VAL A 312 -18.03 10.73 -12.61
N GLU A 313 -18.61 11.60 -11.79
CA GLU A 313 -18.86 13.00 -12.17
C GLU A 313 -17.54 13.76 -12.36
N ASN A 314 -17.45 14.53 -13.45
CA ASN A 314 -16.28 15.34 -13.81
C ASN A 314 -14.96 14.55 -13.92
N ARG A 315 -15.02 13.24 -14.14
CA ARG A 315 -13.88 12.36 -14.31
C ARG A 315 -13.84 11.76 -15.71
N LEU A 316 -12.64 11.41 -16.15
CA LEU A 316 -12.46 10.49 -17.26
C LEU A 316 -12.43 9.07 -16.68
N LEU A 317 -13.38 8.25 -17.06
CA LEU A 317 -13.43 6.84 -16.65
C LEU A 317 -12.70 5.97 -17.68
N ILE A 318 -11.76 5.15 -17.21
CA ILE A 318 -11.08 4.11 -17.96
C ILE A 318 -11.39 2.76 -17.30
N VAL A 319 -11.93 1.83 -18.08
CA VAL A 319 -12.24 0.47 -17.62
C VAL A 319 -11.26 -0.49 -18.27
N ASP A 320 -10.25 -0.91 -17.53
CA ASP A 320 -9.28 -1.89 -18.00
C ASP A 320 -9.87 -3.30 -17.90
N GLU A 321 -9.64 -4.14 -18.91
CA GLU A 321 -10.24 -5.47 -19.03
C GLU A 321 -11.78 -5.45 -18.83
N ALA A 322 -12.47 -4.59 -19.59
CA ALA A 322 -13.90 -4.31 -19.46
C ALA A 322 -14.79 -5.56 -19.47
N GLN A 323 -14.36 -6.65 -20.14
CA GLN A 323 -15.04 -7.94 -20.14
C GLN A 323 -15.17 -8.54 -18.72
N LYS A 324 -14.23 -8.22 -17.80
CA LYS A 324 -14.27 -8.70 -16.42
C LYS A 324 -15.17 -7.83 -15.52
N LEU A 325 -15.55 -6.63 -15.95
CA LEU A 325 -16.52 -5.80 -15.23
C LEU A 325 -17.90 -6.46 -15.17
N PHE A 326 -18.33 -7.14 -16.25
CA PHE A 326 -19.60 -7.88 -16.28
C PHE A 326 -19.63 -9.00 -15.24
N LEU A 327 -18.52 -9.74 -15.07
CA LEU A 327 -18.41 -10.77 -14.04
C LEU A 327 -18.51 -10.18 -12.62
N ALA A 328 -17.95 -9.01 -12.40
CA ALA A 328 -18.06 -8.32 -11.12
C ALA A 328 -19.50 -7.87 -10.84
N LEU A 329 -20.23 -7.42 -11.86
CA LEU A 329 -21.63 -7.03 -11.77
C LEU A 329 -22.54 -8.22 -11.45
N GLU A 330 -22.36 -9.37 -12.10
CA GLU A 330 -23.08 -10.60 -11.79
C GLU A 330 -22.87 -11.06 -10.35
N ASN A 331 -21.64 -10.95 -9.84
CA ASN A 331 -21.31 -11.32 -8.47
C ASN A 331 -21.96 -10.37 -7.43
N LEU A 332 -22.17 -9.11 -7.76
CA LEU A 332 -22.90 -8.17 -6.90
C LEU A 332 -24.40 -8.51 -6.88
N SER A 333 -25.01 -8.73 -8.04
CA SER A 333 -26.44 -9.06 -8.15
C SER A 333 -26.86 -10.36 -7.44
N ARG A 334 -25.90 -11.28 -7.21
CA ARG A 334 -26.14 -12.52 -6.43
C ARG A 334 -26.05 -12.31 -4.92
N LYS A 335 -25.53 -11.18 -4.45
CA LYS A 335 -25.37 -10.85 -3.02
C LYS A 335 -26.44 -9.91 -2.48
N SER A 336 -27.15 -9.22 -3.38
CA SER A 336 -28.35 -8.43 -3.10
C SER A 336 -29.60 -9.34 -3.12
#